data_b50455782c84744263b1e2d558494053
#
_entry.id   b50455782c84744263b1e2d558494053
#
_cell.length_a   1.000
_cell.length_b   1.000
_cell.length_c   1.000
_cell.angle_alpha   90.00
_cell.angle_beta   90.00
_cell.angle_gamma   90.00
#
_symmetry.space_group_name_H-M   'P 1'
#
loop_
_entity.id
_entity.type
_entity.pdbx_description
1 polymer ?
#
loop_
_entity_poly.entity_id
_entity_poly.type
_entity_poly.pdbx_seq_one_letter_code
_entity_poly.pdbx_strand_id
1 'polypeptide(L)'
;MKKNILITGLLILVMGTAYAQTSFYDFTVKDISGKDFPLSQLKGKKVLVVNTASKCGFTPQYEGLEELYEKYGGDDFVIIGFPANNFANQEPGSNEEIASFCKLNYGVTFPMMSKISVKGDDQAPLYKWLTSKSENGVENSKVTWNFQKYMIDEKGQLVGHFAPTVKPDSEKLVDWIVN
;
A
#
# COMPACT_ATOMS: atom_id res chain seq x y z
N MET A 1 31.47 18.32 65.67
CA MET A 1 31.56 17.17 64.75
C MET A 1 30.37 17.26 63.74
N LYS A 2 30.63 17.75 62.53
CA LYS A 2 29.56 17.85 61.46
C LYS A 2 29.63 16.61 60.56
N LYS A 3 28.56 15.80 60.52
CA LYS A 3 28.48 14.62 59.69
C LYS A 3 28.02 15.08 58.29
N ASN A 4 28.87 14.94 57.29
CA ASN A 4 28.53 15.11 55.92
C ASN A 4 27.83 13.83 55.42
N ILE A 5 26.56 13.94 54.98
CA ILE A 5 25.80 12.86 54.32
C ILE A 5 26.00 13.06 52.84
N LEU A 6 26.77 12.17 52.20
CA LEU A 6 26.83 12.07 50.73
C LEU A 6 25.56 11.35 50.26
N ILE A 7 24.72 12.07 49.54
CA ILE A 7 23.58 11.50 48.81
C ILE A 7 24.07 11.12 47.41
N THR A 8 24.33 9.82 47.24
CA THR A 8 24.66 9.27 45.88
C THR A 8 23.36 9.12 45.09
N GLY A 9 23.09 10.07 44.20
CA GLY A 9 21.94 10.01 43.31
C GLY A 9 22.13 8.89 42.28
N LEU A 10 21.29 7.85 42.34
CA LEU A 10 21.21 6.79 41.33
C LEU A 10 20.47 7.31 40.11
N LEU A 11 21.20 7.60 39.05
CA LEU A 11 20.62 7.99 37.76
C LEU A 11 20.06 6.74 37.07
N ILE A 12 18.74 6.53 37.14
CA ILE A 12 18.06 5.45 36.40
C ILE A 12 17.92 5.87 34.95
N LEU A 13 18.77 5.32 34.07
CA LEU A 13 18.68 5.46 32.64
C LEU A 13 17.48 4.62 32.13
N VAL A 14 16.34 5.25 31.92
CA VAL A 14 15.18 4.59 31.27
C VAL A 14 15.51 4.42 29.78
N MET A 15 16.01 3.26 29.39
CA MET A 15 16.10 2.86 27.99
C MET A 15 14.69 2.62 27.50
N GLY A 16 14.11 3.64 26.85
CA GLY A 16 12.88 3.48 26.09
C GLY A 16 13.15 2.51 24.92
N THR A 17 12.49 1.36 24.92
CA THR A 17 12.46 0.47 23.75
C THR A 17 11.67 1.19 22.66
N ALA A 18 12.37 1.79 21.71
CA ALA A 18 11.75 2.25 20.48
C ALA A 18 11.27 0.99 19.73
N TYR A 19 9.97 0.73 19.77
CA TYR A 19 9.36 -0.23 18.84
C TYR A 19 9.56 0.33 17.46
N ALA A 20 10.37 -0.35 16.64
CA ALA A 20 10.49 -0.01 15.23
C ALA A 20 9.10 -0.14 14.62
N GLN A 21 8.59 0.95 14.06
CA GLN A 21 7.31 0.94 13.34
C GLN A 21 7.45 0.03 12.13
N THR A 22 6.47 -0.87 11.93
CA THR A 22 6.43 -1.74 10.76
C THR A 22 6.42 -0.90 9.48
N SER A 23 7.32 -1.19 8.57
CA SER A 23 7.42 -0.54 7.27
C SER A 23 6.62 -1.32 6.22
N PHE A 24 6.19 -0.64 5.16
CA PHE A 24 5.66 -1.27 3.95
C PHE A 24 6.59 -2.39 3.41
N TYR A 25 7.89 -2.21 3.53
CA TYR A 25 8.90 -3.15 3.04
C TYR A 25 9.04 -4.43 3.87
N ASP A 26 8.41 -4.51 5.04
CA ASP A 26 8.46 -5.68 5.92
C ASP A 26 7.43 -6.75 5.49
N PHE A 27 6.54 -6.41 4.55
CA PHE A 27 5.54 -7.34 4.04
C PHE A 27 6.05 -8.14 2.84
N THR A 28 5.61 -9.40 2.78
CA THR A 28 5.69 -10.24 1.59
C THR A 28 4.26 -10.58 1.18
N VAL A 29 3.93 -10.34 -0.08
CA VAL A 29 2.64 -10.68 -0.69
C VAL A 29 2.84 -11.75 -1.77
N LYS A 30 1.77 -12.23 -2.40
CA LYS A 30 1.85 -13.10 -3.57
C LYS A 30 1.59 -12.28 -4.82
N ASP A 31 2.39 -12.45 -5.86
CA ASP A 31 2.06 -11.92 -7.18
C ASP A 31 0.85 -12.65 -7.77
N ILE A 32 0.36 -12.18 -8.91
CA ILE A 32 -0.82 -12.75 -9.57
C ILE A 32 -0.63 -14.22 -9.98
N SER A 33 0.61 -14.68 -10.09
CA SER A 33 0.97 -16.09 -10.37
C SER A 33 1.10 -16.96 -9.11
N GLY A 34 0.94 -16.35 -7.91
CA GLY A 34 1.04 -17.01 -6.62
C GLY A 34 2.46 -17.12 -6.05
N LYS A 35 3.47 -16.52 -6.69
CA LYS A 35 4.84 -16.48 -6.18
C LYS A 35 5.01 -15.41 -5.11
N ASP A 36 5.95 -15.66 -4.19
CA ASP A 36 6.30 -14.66 -3.18
C ASP A 36 6.86 -13.41 -3.82
N PHE A 37 6.33 -12.26 -3.40
CA PHE A 37 6.71 -10.93 -3.81
C PHE A 37 7.05 -10.10 -2.57
N PRO A 38 8.31 -10.13 -2.11
CA PRO A 38 8.74 -9.28 -1.00
C PRO A 38 8.67 -7.82 -1.40
N LEU A 39 7.90 -7.01 -0.64
CA LEU A 39 7.78 -5.57 -0.95
C LEU A 39 9.10 -4.83 -0.73
N SER A 40 10.07 -5.44 -0.04
CA SER A 40 11.43 -4.90 0.11
C SER A 40 12.19 -4.72 -1.22
N GLN A 41 11.80 -5.43 -2.30
CA GLN A 41 12.38 -5.21 -3.63
C GLN A 41 11.97 -3.87 -4.26
N LEU A 42 10.98 -3.18 -3.69
CA LEU A 42 10.52 -1.87 -4.11
C LEU A 42 11.19 -0.71 -3.34
N LYS A 43 12.18 -1.00 -2.49
CA LYS A 43 12.90 0.03 -1.73
C LYS A 43 13.48 1.11 -2.65
N GLY A 44 13.33 2.36 -2.22
CA GLY A 44 13.78 3.53 -2.96
C GLY A 44 12.79 4.04 -4.00
N LYS A 45 11.65 3.36 -4.18
CA LYS A 45 10.59 3.79 -5.11
C LYS A 45 9.40 4.35 -4.36
N LYS A 46 8.73 5.34 -4.92
CA LYS A 46 7.34 5.65 -4.58
C LYS A 46 6.45 4.51 -5.07
N VAL A 47 5.53 4.06 -4.22
CA VAL A 47 4.64 2.94 -4.55
C VAL A 47 3.18 3.39 -4.45
N LEU A 48 2.44 3.25 -5.55
CA LEU A 48 0.99 3.43 -5.57
C LEU A 48 0.32 2.07 -5.41
N VAL A 49 -0.28 1.83 -4.23
CA VAL A 49 -1.03 0.61 -3.93
C VAL A 49 -2.50 0.83 -4.26
N VAL A 50 -3.07 0.00 -5.13
CA VAL A 50 -4.45 0.15 -5.60
C VAL A 50 -5.22 -1.15 -5.43
N ASN A 51 -6.37 -1.14 -4.75
CA ASN A 51 -7.26 -2.30 -4.77
C ASN A 51 -8.19 -2.26 -5.99
N THR A 52 -8.26 -3.33 -6.74
CA THR A 52 -8.88 -3.37 -8.07
C THR A 52 -10.02 -4.36 -8.18
N ALA A 53 -10.84 -4.21 -9.23
CA ALA A 53 -11.89 -5.17 -9.58
C ALA A 53 -12.25 -5.09 -11.06
N SER A 54 -12.61 -6.26 -11.66
CA SER A 54 -12.92 -6.38 -13.08
C SER A 54 -14.36 -5.99 -13.46
N LYS A 55 -15.29 -5.93 -12.51
CA LYS A 55 -16.73 -5.68 -12.75
C LYS A 55 -17.26 -4.46 -11.97
N CYS A 56 -16.45 -3.42 -11.86
CA CYS A 56 -16.77 -2.19 -11.14
C CYS A 56 -17.03 -1.04 -12.14
N GLY A 57 -17.87 -0.09 -11.76
CA GLY A 57 -18.02 1.15 -12.54
C GLY A 57 -16.71 1.95 -12.68
N PHE A 58 -15.73 1.72 -11.78
CA PHE A 58 -14.40 2.32 -11.84
C PHE A 58 -13.36 1.47 -12.58
N THR A 59 -13.71 0.29 -13.11
CA THR A 59 -12.79 -0.57 -13.88
C THR A 59 -12.06 0.17 -15.02
N PRO A 60 -12.68 1.14 -15.73
CA PRO A 60 -11.96 1.93 -16.73
C PRO A 60 -10.75 2.71 -16.20
N GLN A 61 -10.59 2.86 -14.88
CA GLN A 61 -9.37 3.46 -14.31
C GLN A 61 -8.10 2.62 -14.55
N TYR A 62 -8.21 1.34 -14.93
CA TYR A 62 -7.04 0.57 -15.35
C TYR A 62 -6.29 1.23 -16.50
N GLU A 63 -7.01 1.80 -17.48
CA GLU A 63 -6.42 2.53 -18.62
C GLU A 63 -5.53 3.68 -18.12
N GLY A 64 -6.08 4.58 -17.29
CA GLY A 64 -5.30 5.70 -16.76
C GLY A 64 -4.20 5.28 -15.79
N LEU A 65 -4.35 4.15 -15.06
CA LEU A 65 -3.27 3.60 -14.24
C LEU A 65 -2.12 3.06 -15.11
N GLU A 66 -2.45 2.41 -16.25
CA GLU A 66 -1.43 1.94 -17.18
C GLU A 66 -0.72 3.10 -17.87
N GLU A 67 -1.45 4.11 -18.37
CA GLU A 67 -0.85 5.34 -18.92
C GLU A 67 0.10 6.02 -17.94
N LEU A 68 -0.31 6.07 -16.65
CA LEU A 68 0.52 6.62 -15.58
C LEU A 68 1.79 5.79 -15.37
N TYR A 69 1.65 4.46 -15.41
CA TYR A 69 2.76 3.54 -15.24
C TYR A 69 3.72 3.55 -16.44
N GLU A 70 3.20 3.59 -17.67
CA GLU A 70 4.03 3.75 -18.88
C GLU A 70 4.83 5.06 -18.87
N LYS A 71 4.24 6.13 -18.33
CA LYS A 71 4.88 7.45 -18.31
C LYS A 71 5.89 7.65 -17.20
N TYR A 72 5.62 7.14 -16.01
CA TYR A 72 6.40 7.43 -14.80
C TYR A 72 6.99 6.19 -14.14
N GLY A 73 6.54 4.98 -14.50
CA GLY A 73 7.05 3.72 -13.95
C GLY A 73 8.51 3.49 -14.30
N GLY A 74 9.26 2.90 -13.37
CA GLY A 74 10.68 2.65 -13.57
C GLY A 74 11.44 2.56 -12.26
N ASP A 75 12.58 3.26 -12.18
CA ASP A 75 13.45 3.18 -11.00
C ASP A 75 12.89 3.91 -9.79
N ASP A 76 12.11 4.97 -10.00
CA ASP A 76 11.63 5.85 -8.92
C ASP A 76 10.17 5.66 -8.54
N PHE A 77 9.36 5.02 -9.39
CA PHE A 77 7.94 4.84 -9.18
C PHE A 77 7.42 3.49 -9.67
N VAL A 78 6.45 2.93 -8.94
CA VAL A 78 5.76 1.70 -9.31
C VAL A 78 4.30 1.72 -8.84
N ILE A 79 3.42 1.11 -9.64
CA ILE A 79 2.05 0.79 -9.26
C ILE A 79 1.99 -0.70 -8.92
N ILE A 80 1.28 -1.06 -7.84
CA ILE A 80 0.93 -2.45 -7.54
C ILE A 80 -0.57 -2.58 -7.35
N GLY A 81 -1.19 -3.49 -8.10
CA GLY A 81 -2.62 -3.75 -8.08
C GLY A 81 -2.98 -4.96 -7.23
N PHE A 82 -3.95 -4.81 -6.34
CA PHE A 82 -4.49 -5.89 -5.50
C PHE A 82 -5.95 -6.16 -5.87
N PRO A 83 -6.26 -7.21 -6.63
CA PRO A 83 -7.64 -7.60 -6.85
C PRO A 83 -8.36 -7.92 -5.54
N ALA A 84 -9.60 -7.42 -5.38
CA ALA A 84 -10.36 -7.58 -4.15
C ALA A 84 -11.86 -7.78 -4.40
N ASN A 85 -12.45 -8.83 -3.84
CA ASN A 85 -13.86 -9.15 -4.03
C ASN A 85 -14.76 -8.62 -2.90
N ASN A 86 -14.26 -7.72 -2.06
CA ASN A 86 -14.96 -7.22 -0.88
C ASN A 86 -16.13 -6.26 -1.19
N PHE A 87 -16.24 -5.76 -2.42
CA PHE A 87 -17.23 -4.77 -2.81
C PHE A 87 -18.18 -5.34 -3.86
N ALA A 88 -19.39 -5.66 -3.44
CA ALA A 88 -20.48 -6.16 -4.28
C ALA A 88 -20.09 -7.36 -5.19
N ASN A 89 -19.13 -8.19 -4.74
CA ASN A 89 -18.61 -9.33 -5.50
C ASN A 89 -18.16 -8.96 -6.92
N GLN A 90 -17.50 -7.81 -7.06
CA GLN A 90 -17.08 -7.27 -8.35
C GLN A 90 -15.73 -7.83 -8.87
N GLU A 91 -15.08 -8.74 -8.11
CA GLU A 91 -13.89 -9.47 -8.54
C GLU A 91 -14.02 -10.99 -8.31
N PRO A 92 -14.98 -11.66 -9.01
CA PRO A 92 -15.26 -13.08 -8.76
C PRO A 92 -14.22 -14.03 -9.37
N GLY A 93 -13.45 -13.58 -10.38
CA GLY A 93 -12.53 -14.41 -11.15
C GLY A 93 -11.38 -15.00 -10.34
N SER A 94 -10.73 -16.04 -10.88
CA SER A 94 -9.45 -16.55 -10.39
C SER A 94 -8.32 -15.55 -10.70
N ASN A 95 -7.14 -15.75 -10.11
CA ASN A 95 -5.97 -14.92 -10.41
C ASN A 95 -5.61 -14.95 -11.90
N GLU A 96 -5.71 -16.12 -12.55
CA GLU A 96 -5.43 -16.31 -13.97
C GLU A 96 -6.44 -15.56 -14.85
N GLU A 97 -7.73 -15.62 -14.49
CA GLU A 97 -8.78 -14.88 -15.19
C GLU A 97 -8.60 -13.38 -15.05
N ILE A 98 -8.24 -12.90 -13.86
CA ILE A 98 -7.96 -11.49 -13.59
C ILE A 98 -6.73 -11.01 -14.37
N ALA A 99 -5.63 -11.77 -14.36
CA ALA A 99 -4.43 -11.44 -15.13
C ALA A 99 -4.73 -11.33 -16.64
N SER A 100 -5.48 -12.30 -17.17
CA SER A 100 -5.91 -12.28 -18.56
C SER A 100 -6.82 -11.09 -18.87
N PHE A 101 -7.78 -10.79 -18.00
CA PHE A 101 -8.68 -9.65 -18.14
C PHE A 101 -7.92 -8.32 -18.19
N CYS A 102 -7.01 -8.09 -17.25
CA CYS A 102 -6.22 -6.86 -17.16
C CYS A 102 -5.35 -6.67 -18.41
N LYS A 103 -4.67 -7.73 -18.83
CA LYS A 103 -3.80 -7.69 -20.02
C LYS A 103 -4.56 -7.47 -21.32
N LEU A 104 -5.65 -8.22 -21.53
CA LEU A 104 -6.37 -8.20 -22.81
C LEU A 104 -7.25 -6.95 -23.00
N ASN A 105 -7.82 -6.40 -21.92
CA ASN A 105 -8.75 -5.29 -22.01
C ASN A 105 -8.10 -3.92 -21.78
N TYR A 106 -6.98 -3.87 -21.00
CA TYR A 106 -6.36 -2.61 -20.56
C TYR A 106 -4.85 -2.57 -20.80
N GLY A 107 -4.24 -3.64 -21.33
CA GLY A 107 -2.81 -3.68 -21.58
C GLY A 107 -1.95 -3.66 -20.32
N VAL A 108 -2.52 -3.89 -19.13
CA VAL A 108 -1.83 -3.72 -17.84
C VAL A 108 -0.47 -4.41 -17.81
N THR A 109 0.57 -3.61 -17.53
CA THR A 109 1.96 -4.06 -17.39
C THR A 109 2.52 -3.84 -15.99
N PHE A 110 1.90 -3.00 -15.16
CA PHE A 110 2.31 -2.87 -13.76
C PHE A 110 2.03 -4.14 -12.96
N PRO A 111 2.82 -4.41 -11.91
CA PRO A 111 2.69 -5.61 -11.08
C PRO A 111 1.29 -5.79 -10.49
N MET A 112 0.66 -6.90 -10.84
CA MET A 112 -0.59 -7.35 -10.22
C MET A 112 -0.29 -8.43 -9.18
N MET A 113 -0.94 -8.31 -8.02
CA MET A 113 -0.82 -9.26 -6.91
C MET A 113 -2.00 -10.25 -6.93
N SER A 114 -1.86 -11.35 -6.21
CA SER A 114 -2.95 -12.30 -5.97
C SER A 114 -4.12 -11.60 -5.29
N LYS A 115 -5.32 -12.07 -5.57
CA LYS A 115 -6.56 -11.57 -4.94
C LYS A 115 -6.51 -11.73 -3.43
N ILE A 116 -6.83 -10.66 -2.70
CA ILE A 116 -6.83 -10.62 -1.23
C ILE A 116 -8.09 -9.94 -0.70
N SER A 117 -8.33 -10.09 0.60
CA SER A 117 -9.33 -9.29 1.31
C SER A 117 -8.72 -7.96 1.77
N VAL A 118 -9.39 -6.84 1.43
CA VAL A 118 -8.92 -5.48 1.77
C VAL A 118 -9.72 -4.84 2.91
N LYS A 119 -10.75 -5.53 3.43
CA LYS A 119 -11.55 -5.10 4.58
C LYS A 119 -12.26 -6.29 5.24
N GLY A 120 -12.78 -6.10 6.45
CA GLY A 120 -13.48 -7.14 7.21
C GLY A 120 -12.54 -7.93 8.11
N ASP A 121 -13.06 -9.01 8.69
CA ASP A 121 -12.34 -9.79 9.70
C ASP A 121 -11.12 -10.53 9.12
N ASP A 122 -11.18 -10.85 7.84
CA ASP A 122 -10.14 -11.52 7.05
C ASP A 122 -9.23 -10.55 6.29
N GLN A 123 -9.29 -9.25 6.61
CA GLN A 123 -8.44 -8.23 5.97
C GLN A 123 -6.97 -8.61 6.01
N ALA A 124 -6.31 -8.58 4.84
CA ALA A 124 -4.90 -8.92 4.70
C ALA A 124 -3.99 -8.02 5.56
N PRO A 125 -2.88 -8.54 6.12
CA PRO A 125 -1.99 -7.79 7.01
C PRO A 125 -1.52 -6.46 6.43
N LEU A 126 -1.14 -6.42 5.15
CA LEU A 126 -0.77 -5.18 4.47
C LEU A 126 -1.88 -4.13 4.54
N TYR A 127 -3.14 -4.54 4.30
CA TYR A 127 -4.26 -3.60 4.33
C TYR A 127 -4.67 -3.20 5.75
N LYS A 128 -4.42 -4.04 6.77
CA LYS A 128 -4.51 -3.63 8.19
C LYS A 128 -3.52 -2.50 8.47
N TRP A 129 -2.27 -2.67 8.04
CA TRP A 129 -1.25 -1.65 8.16
C TRP A 129 -1.63 -0.36 7.43
N LEU A 130 -2.06 -0.43 6.16
CA LEU A 130 -2.47 0.74 5.37
C LEU A 130 -3.62 1.55 6.02
N THR A 131 -4.47 0.89 6.81
CA THR A 131 -5.69 1.50 7.36
C THR A 131 -5.62 1.83 8.85
N SER A 132 -4.57 1.43 9.56
CA SER A 132 -4.45 1.59 11.02
C SER A 132 -3.30 2.50 11.42
N LYS A 133 -3.61 3.67 12.00
CA LYS A 133 -2.60 4.61 12.49
C LYS A 133 -1.67 3.98 13.54
N SER A 134 -2.16 3.04 14.35
CA SER A 134 -1.32 2.35 15.35
C SER A 134 -0.23 1.49 14.69
N GLU A 135 -0.41 1.09 13.42
CA GLU A 135 0.54 0.29 12.66
C GLU A 135 1.38 1.14 11.69
N ASN A 136 0.75 2.08 10.96
CA ASN A 136 1.42 2.90 9.95
C ASN A 136 1.95 4.25 10.48
N GLY A 137 1.52 4.69 11.67
CA GLY A 137 1.94 5.94 12.31
C GLY A 137 1.34 7.23 11.73
N VAL A 138 0.63 7.15 10.62
CA VAL A 138 0.17 8.33 9.86
C VAL A 138 -1.31 8.58 10.07
N GLU A 139 -2.18 7.65 9.65
CA GLU A 139 -3.62 7.86 9.67
C GLU A 139 -4.44 6.59 9.92
N ASN A 140 -5.65 6.78 10.45
CA ASN A 140 -6.69 5.78 10.36
C ASN A 140 -7.52 6.05 9.11
N SER A 141 -7.71 5.04 8.28
CA SER A 141 -8.55 5.12 7.09
C SER A 141 -9.42 3.87 6.94
N LYS A 142 -10.23 3.83 5.89
CA LYS A 142 -11.01 2.64 5.51
C LYS A 142 -10.95 2.50 4.00
N VAL A 143 -10.83 1.27 3.51
CA VAL A 143 -11.05 1.03 2.08
C VAL A 143 -12.55 1.16 1.82
N THR A 144 -12.93 2.20 1.11
CA THR A 144 -14.34 2.57 0.91
C THR A 144 -14.96 1.90 -0.32
N TRP A 145 -14.16 1.65 -1.36
CA TRP A 145 -14.59 0.98 -2.60
C TRP A 145 -13.37 0.49 -3.40
N ASN A 146 -13.64 -0.19 -4.53
CA ASN A 146 -12.58 -0.54 -5.48
C ASN A 146 -11.91 0.72 -6.06
N PHE A 147 -10.64 0.61 -6.42
CA PHE A 147 -9.78 1.68 -6.95
C PHE A 147 -9.44 2.79 -5.94
N GLN A 148 -9.47 2.51 -4.64
CA GLN A 148 -8.82 3.37 -3.64
C GLN A 148 -7.31 3.22 -3.76
N LYS A 149 -6.59 4.31 -3.60
CA LYS A 149 -5.15 4.38 -3.79
C LYS A 149 -4.48 4.77 -2.49
N TYR A 150 -3.39 4.06 -2.13
CA TYR A 150 -2.52 4.42 -1.02
C TYR A 150 -1.14 4.79 -1.56
N MET A 151 -0.55 5.84 -1.02
CA MET A 151 0.73 6.39 -1.45
C MET A 151 1.80 6.02 -0.43
N ILE A 152 2.86 5.37 -0.89
CA ILE A 152 4.02 4.98 -0.09
C ILE A 152 5.24 5.72 -0.61
N ASP A 153 6.00 6.36 0.27
CA ASP A 153 7.23 7.05 -0.09
C ASP A 153 8.42 6.08 -0.31
N GLU A 154 9.55 6.62 -0.74
CA GLU A 154 10.79 5.88 -1.03
C GLU A 154 11.37 5.20 0.22
N LYS A 155 10.93 5.59 1.41
CA LYS A 155 11.35 5.02 2.70
C LYS A 155 10.39 3.90 3.17
N GLY A 156 9.31 3.65 2.42
CA GLY A 156 8.29 2.66 2.78
C GLY A 156 7.32 3.16 3.84
N GLN A 157 7.14 4.47 3.97
CA GLN A 157 6.17 5.09 4.87
C GLN A 157 4.90 5.44 4.12
N LEU A 158 3.75 5.25 4.76
CA LEU A 158 2.49 5.74 4.22
C LEU A 158 2.50 7.28 4.18
N VAL A 159 2.19 7.86 3.02
CA VAL A 159 2.03 9.31 2.85
C VAL A 159 0.56 9.72 3.04
N GLY A 160 -0.36 8.87 2.61
CA GLY A 160 -1.80 9.11 2.66
C GLY A 160 -2.54 8.25 1.63
N HIS A 161 -3.80 8.60 1.40
CA HIS A 161 -4.61 7.87 0.43
C HIS A 161 -5.49 8.80 -0.41
N PHE A 162 -5.89 8.33 -1.58
CA PHE A 162 -6.91 8.95 -2.41
C PHE A 162 -8.17 8.10 -2.47
N ALA A 163 -9.32 8.76 -2.43
CA ALA A 163 -10.61 8.12 -2.61
C ALA A 163 -10.71 7.44 -4.00
N PRO A 164 -11.57 6.42 -4.15
CA PRO A 164 -11.78 5.73 -5.43
C PRO A 164 -12.13 6.65 -6.61
N THR A 165 -12.83 7.75 -6.33
CA THR A 165 -13.26 8.75 -7.32
C THR A 165 -12.13 9.62 -7.87
N VAL A 166 -10.96 9.65 -7.21
CA VAL A 166 -9.79 10.38 -7.72
C VAL A 166 -9.20 9.59 -8.87
N LYS A 167 -9.21 10.19 -10.05
CA LYS A 167 -8.70 9.56 -11.28
C LYS A 167 -7.17 9.47 -11.26
N PRO A 168 -6.59 8.50 -11.98
CA PRO A 168 -5.13 8.36 -12.09
C PRO A 168 -4.43 9.59 -12.69
N ASP A 169 -5.09 10.30 -13.62
CA ASP A 169 -4.60 11.51 -14.26
C ASP A 169 -4.80 12.80 -13.44
N SER A 170 -5.29 12.69 -12.19
CA SER A 170 -5.50 13.86 -11.34
C SER A 170 -4.18 14.57 -11.02
N GLU A 171 -4.17 15.89 -11.11
CA GLU A 171 -3.01 16.75 -10.80
C GLU A 171 -2.37 16.37 -9.46
N LYS A 172 -3.18 16.17 -8.41
CA LYS A 172 -2.69 15.80 -7.07
C LYS A 172 -1.91 14.48 -7.04
N LEU A 173 -2.34 13.47 -7.81
CA LEU A 173 -1.65 12.20 -7.88
C LEU A 173 -0.37 12.33 -8.69
N VAL A 174 -0.44 13.02 -9.83
CA VAL A 174 0.74 13.27 -10.68
C VAL A 174 1.77 14.11 -9.92
N ASP A 175 1.36 15.18 -9.23
CA ASP A 175 2.25 16.00 -8.41
C ASP A 175 2.99 15.19 -7.35
N TRP A 176 2.30 14.26 -6.68
CA TRP A 176 2.94 13.39 -5.71
C TRP A 176 3.98 12.46 -6.36
N ILE A 177 3.74 11.99 -7.57
CA ILE A 177 4.71 11.11 -8.27
C ILE A 177 5.98 11.88 -8.62
N VAL A 178 5.86 13.12 -9.14
CA VAL A 178 6.98 13.85 -9.73
C VAL A 178 7.77 14.72 -8.74
N ASN A 179 7.21 15.03 -7.55
CA ASN A 179 7.84 15.83 -6.50
C ASN A 179 8.23 15.00 -5.28
#